data_b600673c0f629c6a01b84a25767acfee
#
_entry.id   b600673c0f629c6a01b84a25767acfee
#
_cell.length_a   1.000
_cell.length_b   1.000
_cell.length_c   1.000
_cell.angle_alpha   90.00
_cell.angle_beta   90.00
_cell.angle_gamma   90.00
#
_symmetry.space_group_name_H-M   'P 1'
#
loop_
_entity.id
_entity.type
_entity.pdbx_description
1 polymer ?
#
loop_
_entity_poly.entity_id
_entity_poly.type
_entity_poly.pdbx_seq_one_letter_code
_entity_poly.pdbx_strand_id
1 'polypeptide(L)'
;MSVTSGQLSTSAVATAAGLSESWAWKARDQGVLTEPHFEDAVVALRVYAFVSQIVWPGTRRPRSARQDLELWQSTAVEAARQAVTDPHTTPDTALYVLEDSVHLVTTPAERAAFDLKCLGGRVALRLPIGLWVTELPDAIADVPNRRRRKTNQSKPAA
;
A
#
# COMPACT_ATOMS: atom_id res chain seq x y z
N MET A 1 -4.50 -4.92 -25.58
CA MET A 1 -4.21 -3.48 -25.61
C MET A 1 -3.32 -3.16 -24.42
N SER A 2 -2.10 -2.76 -24.69
CA SER A 2 -1.23 -2.26 -23.64
C SER A 2 -1.77 -0.91 -23.19
N VAL A 3 -2.38 -0.86 -22.01
CA VAL A 3 -2.65 0.42 -21.37
C VAL A 3 -1.29 1.02 -21.05
N THR A 4 -0.91 2.04 -21.77
CA THR A 4 0.28 2.82 -21.46
C THR A 4 0.04 3.39 -20.05
N SER A 5 0.63 2.77 -19.05
CA SER A 5 0.60 3.28 -17.67
C SER A 5 1.21 4.67 -17.70
N GLY A 6 0.37 5.69 -17.73
CA GLY A 6 0.80 7.07 -17.71
C GLY A 6 1.53 7.38 -16.40
N GLN A 7 2.57 8.19 -16.50
CA GLN A 7 3.28 8.69 -15.32
C GLN A 7 2.33 9.49 -14.43
N LEU A 8 2.36 9.23 -13.13
CA LEU A 8 1.54 9.92 -12.13
C LEU A 8 2.37 10.97 -11.38
N SER A 9 1.73 12.07 -11.01
CA SER A 9 2.33 13.02 -10.07
C SER A 9 2.25 12.48 -8.63
N THR A 10 3.11 12.96 -7.75
CA THR A 10 3.07 12.61 -6.32
C THR A 10 1.69 12.83 -5.71
N SER A 11 1.05 13.93 -6.04
CA SER A 11 -0.33 14.25 -5.62
C SER A 11 -1.36 13.27 -6.19
N ALA A 12 -1.20 12.84 -7.45
CA ALA A 12 -2.09 11.87 -8.08
C ALA A 12 -1.97 10.49 -7.42
N VAL A 13 -0.77 10.06 -7.06
CA VAL A 13 -0.52 8.81 -6.32
C VAL A 13 -1.27 8.83 -4.99
N ALA A 14 -1.15 9.89 -4.20
CA ALA A 14 -1.85 10.03 -2.93
C ALA A 14 -3.37 9.99 -3.11
N THR A 15 -3.90 10.73 -4.09
CA THR A 15 -5.34 10.77 -4.37
C THR A 15 -5.86 9.40 -4.79
N ALA A 16 -5.18 8.70 -5.70
CA ALA A 16 -5.56 7.36 -6.14
C ALA A 16 -5.50 6.35 -4.99
N ALA A 17 -4.54 6.50 -4.08
CA ALA A 17 -4.43 5.67 -2.87
C ALA A 17 -5.49 5.99 -1.81
N GLY A 18 -6.26 7.06 -1.96
CA GLY A 18 -7.23 7.51 -0.96
C GLY A 18 -6.59 8.11 0.29
N LEU A 19 -5.39 8.64 0.16
CA LEU A 19 -4.58 9.20 1.26
C LEU A 19 -4.34 10.70 1.06
N SER A 20 -3.98 11.39 2.14
CA SER A 20 -3.55 12.78 2.07
C SER A 20 -2.17 12.87 1.40
N GLU A 21 -1.87 14.02 0.78
CA GLU A 21 -0.56 14.25 0.15
C GLU A 21 0.60 14.10 1.12
N SER A 22 0.40 14.40 2.39
CA SER A 22 1.46 14.26 3.40
C SER A 22 2.02 12.85 3.49
N TRP A 23 1.21 11.81 3.24
CA TRP A 23 1.67 10.43 3.17
C TRP A 23 2.61 10.19 1.99
N ALA A 24 2.31 10.76 0.83
CA ALA A 24 3.17 10.64 -0.34
C ALA A 24 4.51 11.35 -0.13
N TRP A 25 4.51 12.51 0.49
CA TRP A 25 5.75 13.22 0.82
C TRP A 25 6.60 12.47 1.85
N LYS A 26 5.98 11.93 2.89
CA LYS A 26 6.69 11.06 3.85
C LYS A 26 7.28 9.82 3.19
N ALA A 27 6.53 9.16 2.32
CA ALA A 27 6.99 7.99 1.57
C ALA A 27 8.16 8.34 0.65
N ARG A 28 8.14 9.49 0.04
CA ARG A 28 9.24 10.01 -0.78
C ARG A 28 10.50 10.27 0.06
N ASP A 29 10.35 10.91 1.21
CA ASP A 29 11.46 11.16 2.12
C ASP A 29 12.10 9.85 2.62
N GLN A 30 11.32 8.79 2.78
CA GLN A 30 11.78 7.46 3.18
C GLN A 30 12.31 6.61 2.00
N GLY A 31 12.29 7.14 0.79
CA GLY A 31 12.75 6.40 -0.38
C GLY A 31 11.75 5.34 -0.89
N VAL A 32 10.54 5.30 -0.36
CA VAL A 32 9.47 4.41 -0.81
C VAL A 32 8.93 4.81 -2.17
N LEU A 33 8.78 6.11 -2.40
CA LEU A 33 8.37 6.67 -3.68
C LEU A 33 9.56 7.40 -4.31
N THR A 34 9.90 6.98 -5.53
CA THR A 34 10.90 7.63 -6.37
C THR A 34 10.30 7.96 -7.73
N GLU A 35 10.57 9.16 -8.23
CA GLU A 35 10.09 9.54 -9.58
C GLU A 35 10.87 8.79 -10.67
N PRO A 36 10.23 8.41 -11.77
CA PRO A 36 8.82 8.61 -12.11
C PRO A 36 7.88 7.63 -11.38
N HIS A 37 6.65 8.10 -11.04
CA HIS A 37 5.64 7.26 -10.40
C HIS A 37 4.72 6.63 -11.43
N PHE A 38 4.46 5.34 -11.27
CA PHE A 38 3.51 4.57 -12.06
C PHE A 38 2.44 3.94 -11.15
N GLU A 39 1.58 3.08 -11.68
CA GLU A 39 0.48 2.48 -10.93
C GLU A 39 0.91 1.69 -9.68
N ASP A 40 2.09 1.06 -9.72
CA ASP A 40 2.64 0.33 -8.57
C ASP A 40 2.90 1.24 -7.36
N ALA A 41 3.19 2.52 -7.60
CA ALA A 41 3.38 3.50 -6.55
C ALA A 41 2.11 3.71 -5.70
N VAL A 42 0.92 3.56 -6.28
CA VAL A 42 -0.36 3.70 -5.56
C VAL A 42 -0.51 2.61 -4.51
N VAL A 43 -0.26 1.37 -4.89
CA VAL A 43 -0.35 0.22 -3.96
C VAL A 43 0.78 0.27 -2.94
N ALA A 44 1.99 0.61 -3.36
CA ALA A 44 3.13 0.80 -2.47
C ALA A 44 2.86 1.86 -1.40
N LEU A 45 2.26 2.98 -1.77
CA LEU A 45 1.91 4.04 -0.81
C LEU A 45 0.85 3.58 0.20
N ARG A 46 -0.17 2.83 -0.25
CA ARG A 46 -1.16 2.25 0.66
C ARG A 46 -0.52 1.33 1.70
N VAL A 47 0.34 0.42 1.26
CA VAL A 47 1.04 -0.50 2.15
C VAL A 47 1.93 0.28 3.11
N TYR A 48 2.70 1.24 2.62
CA TYR A 48 3.53 2.11 3.45
C TYR A 48 2.73 2.80 4.56
N ALA A 49 1.58 3.38 4.22
CA ALA A 49 0.73 4.05 5.19
C ALA A 49 0.24 3.11 6.30
N PHE A 50 -0.11 1.87 5.96
CA PHE A 50 -0.53 0.89 6.96
C PHE A 50 0.63 0.41 7.82
N VAL A 51 1.73 -0.04 7.23
CA VAL A 51 2.85 -0.62 7.99
C VAL A 51 3.58 0.41 8.85
N SER A 52 3.54 1.69 8.47
CA SER A 52 4.14 2.78 9.26
C SER A 52 3.39 3.06 10.56
N GLN A 53 2.11 2.69 10.64
CA GLN A 53 1.25 2.96 11.78
C GLN A 53 1.13 1.78 12.74
N ILE A 54 1.63 0.62 12.37
CA ILE A 54 1.49 -0.58 13.18
C ILE A 54 2.44 -0.56 14.37
N VAL A 55 1.89 -0.90 15.52
CA VAL A 55 2.62 -1.24 16.74
C VAL A 55 2.31 -2.69 17.08
N TRP A 56 3.32 -3.54 17.02
CA TRP A 56 3.16 -4.94 17.36
C TRP A 56 2.93 -5.14 18.86
N PRO A 57 2.10 -6.13 19.27
CA PRO A 57 1.90 -6.45 20.67
C PRO A 57 3.24 -6.69 21.38
N GLY A 58 3.41 -6.09 22.55
CA GLY A 58 4.63 -6.22 23.33
C GLY A 58 5.78 -5.29 22.92
N THR A 59 5.65 -4.53 21.83
CA THR A 59 6.63 -3.52 21.43
C THR A 59 6.20 -2.13 21.85
N ARG A 60 7.16 -1.26 22.13
CA ARG A 60 6.91 0.16 22.39
C ARG A 60 7.19 0.96 21.11
N ARG A 61 6.31 1.89 20.81
CA ARG A 61 6.56 2.84 19.73
C ARG A 61 7.73 3.74 20.11
N PRO A 62 8.80 3.82 19.30
CA PRO A 62 9.89 4.75 19.56
C PRO A 62 9.39 6.19 19.56
N ARG A 63 9.92 7.01 20.45
CA ARG A 63 9.55 8.42 20.57
C ARG A 63 10.22 9.33 19.55
N SER A 64 11.12 8.82 18.70
CA SER A 64 11.81 9.65 17.72
C SER A 64 10.90 10.02 16.54
N ALA A 65 10.92 11.29 16.16
CA ALA A 65 10.14 11.82 15.05
C ALA A 65 10.59 11.32 13.66
N ARG A 66 11.79 10.75 13.56
CA ARG A 66 12.34 10.16 12.33
C ARG A 66 12.76 8.73 12.63
N GLN A 67 12.04 7.82 12.04
CA GLN A 67 12.39 6.41 12.06
C GLN A 67 12.58 5.93 10.63
N ASP A 68 13.75 5.37 10.38
CA ASP A 68 13.99 4.69 9.13
C ASP A 68 13.08 3.46 9.02
N LEU A 69 12.72 3.10 7.80
CA LEU A 69 11.93 1.91 7.57
C LEU A 69 12.69 0.67 8.05
N GLU A 70 12.01 -0.15 8.83
CA GLU A 70 12.50 -1.47 9.19
C GLU A 70 12.46 -2.41 7.99
N LEU A 71 13.25 -3.49 8.02
CA LEU A 71 13.34 -4.44 6.93
C LEU A 71 11.97 -5.04 6.54
N TRP A 72 11.14 -5.40 7.53
CA TRP A 72 9.82 -5.97 7.29
C TRP A 72 8.88 -4.97 6.59
N GLN A 73 8.99 -3.69 6.90
CA GLN A 73 8.22 -2.62 6.24
C GLN A 73 8.64 -2.46 4.78
N SER A 74 9.93 -2.41 4.52
CA SER A 74 10.47 -2.33 3.14
C SER A 74 10.10 -3.57 2.33
N THR A 75 10.14 -4.75 2.93
CA THR A 75 9.75 -6.01 2.29
C THR A 75 8.27 -6.02 1.94
N ALA A 76 7.41 -5.52 2.82
CA ALA A 76 5.98 -5.42 2.56
C ALA A 76 5.67 -4.47 1.38
N VAL A 77 6.33 -3.32 1.33
CA VAL A 77 6.19 -2.36 0.23
C VAL A 77 6.64 -2.96 -1.10
N GLU A 78 7.77 -3.65 -1.12
CA GLU A 78 8.30 -4.29 -2.33
C GLU A 78 7.41 -5.43 -2.81
N ALA A 79 6.89 -6.25 -1.90
CA ALA A 79 5.93 -7.31 -2.24
C ALA A 79 4.66 -6.73 -2.88
N ALA A 80 4.19 -5.58 -2.40
CA ALA A 80 3.07 -4.88 -2.99
C ALA A 80 3.34 -4.40 -4.42
N ARG A 81 4.53 -3.87 -4.68
CA ARG A 81 4.94 -3.46 -6.05
C ARG A 81 4.98 -4.64 -7.00
N GLN A 82 5.55 -5.75 -6.57
CA GLN A 82 5.64 -6.97 -7.37
C GLN A 82 4.26 -7.53 -7.69
N ALA A 83 3.32 -7.48 -6.76
CA ALA A 83 1.96 -7.97 -6.97
C ALA A 83 1.22 -7.22 -8.09
N VAL A 84 1.53 -5.96 -8.32
CA VAL A 84 0.91 -5.16 -9.40
C VAL A 84 1.24 -5.71 -10.79
N THR A 85 2.44 -6.22 -10.98
CA THR A 85 2.92 -6.74 -12.26
C THR A 85 2.85 -8.26 -12.38
N ASP A 86 2.60 -8.97 -11.27
CA ASP A 86 2.51 -10.41 -11.24
C ASP A 86 1.20 -10.88 -11.89
N PRO A 87 1.25 -11.68 -12.98
CA PRO A 87 0.05 -12.20 -13.63
C PRO A 87 -0.76 -13.17 -12.76
N HIS A 88 -0.19 -13.70 -11.69
CA HIS A 88 -0.87 -14.60 -10.74
C HIS A 88 -1.67 -13.85 -9.67
N THR A 89 -1.54 -12.53 -9.58
CA THR A 89 -2.34 -11.72 -8.65
C THR A 89 -3.82 -11.77 -9.04
N THR A 90 -4.66 -12.14 -8.09
CA THR A 90 -6.11 -12.19 -8.22
C THR A 90 -6.75 -11.30 -7.15
N PRO A 91 -8.06 -10.99 -7.22
CA PRO A 91 -8.74 -10.27 -6.14
C PRO A 91 -8.63 -10.95 -4.76
N ASP A 92 -8.37 -12.24 -4.72
CA ASP A 92 -8.18 -13.01 -3.48
C ASP A 92 -6.75 -12.92 -2.91
N THR A 93 -5.80 -12.38 -3.66
CA THR A 93 -4.42 -12.21 -3.20
C THR A 93 -4.36 -11.27 -2.02
N ALA A 94 -3.75 -11.73 -0.93
CA ALA A 94 -3.56 -10.93 0.28
C ALA A 94 -2.10 -10.94 0.71
N LEU A 95 -1.65 -9.82 1.24
CA LEU A 95 -0.36 -9.68 1.88
C LEU A 95 -0.53 -9.87 3.38
N TYR A 96 0.11 -10.86 3.95
CA TYR A 96 0.18 -11.07 5.39
C TYR A 96 1.52 -10.56 5.91
N VAL A 97 1.46 -9.63 6.83
CA VAL A 97 2.64 -9.02 7.45
C VAL A 97 2.70 -9.44 8.90
N LEU A 98 3.80 -10.08 9.28
CA LEU A 98 4.15 -10.39 10.65
C LEU A 98 5.33 -9.48 11.06
N GLU A 99 5.65 -9.51 12.34
CA GLU A 99 6.76 -8.72 12.89
C GLU A 99 8.12 -9.02 12.24
N ASP A 100 8.32 -10.26 11.79
CA ASP A 100 9.59 -10.75 11.25
C ASP A 100 9.52 -11.26 9.81
N SER A 101 8.35 -11.27 9.19
CA SER A 101 8.18 -11.83 7.84
C SER A 101 6.96 -11.29 7.11
N VAL A 102 6.99 -11.43 5.79
CA VAL A 102 5.92 -10.99 4.89
C VAL A 102 5.59 -12.13 3.94
N HIS A 103 4.30 -12.41 3.74
CA HIS A 103 3.83 -13.53 2.93
C HIS A 103 2.72 -13.08 1.99
N LEU A 104 2.87 -13.37 0.70
CA LEU A 104 1.84 -13.18 -0.31
C LEU A 104 1.06 -14.49 -0.48
N VAL A 105 -0.25 -14.46 -0.27
CA VAL A 105 -1.12 -15.63 -0.27
C VAL A 105 -2.26 -15.39 -1.26
N THR A 106 -2.43 -16.28 -2.23
CA THR A 106 -3.43 -16.16 -3.28
C THR A 106 -4.52 -17.22 -3.18
N THR A 107 -4.14 -18.47 -2.94
CA THR A 107 -5.07 -19.61 -2.94
C THR A 107 -5.50 -20.03 -1.53
N PRO A 108 -6.64 -20.70 -1.37
CA PRO A 108 -7.03 -21.28 -0.08
C PRO A 108 -6.01 -22.28 0.47
N ALA A 109 -5.33 -23.03 -0.40
CA ALA A 109 -4.27 -23.97 0.00
C ALA A 109 -3.05 -23.24 0.56
N GLU A 110 -2.64 -22.14 -0.07
CA GLU A 110 -1.56 -21.29 0.45
C GLU A 110 -1.92 -20.66 1.79
N ARG A 111 -3.17 -20.25 1.96
CA ARG A 111 -3.66 -19.72 3.24
C ARG A 111 -3.62 -20.74 4.34
N ALA A 112 -4.08 -21.97 4.08
CA ALA A 112 -4.02 -23.05 5.05
C ALA A 112 -2.56 -23.37 5.44
N ALA A 113 -1.65 -23.39 4.45
CA ALA A 113 -0.23 -23.59 4.70
C ALA A 113 0.39 -22.44 5.53
N PHE A 114 -0.01 -21.20 5.25
CA PHE A 114 0.42 -20.03 6.03
C PHE A 114 -0.06 -20.12 7.48
N ASP A 115 -1.33 -20.43 7.70
CA ASP A 115 -1.91 -20.56 9.04
C ASP A 115 -1.19 -21.60 9.89
N LEU A 116 -0.86 -22.75 9.29
CA LEU A 116 -0.22 -23.84 9.99
C LEU A 116 1.29 -23.64 10.23
N LYS A 117 2.00 -23.11 9.22
CA LYS A 117 3.47 -23.08 9.22
C LYS A 117 4.07 -21.76 9.68
N CYS A 118 3.37 -20.67 9.45
CA CYS A 118 3.92 -19.34 9.65
C CYS A 118 3.21 -18.56 10.77
N LEU A 119 1.90 -18.57 10.79
CA LEU A 119 1.12 -17.78 11.74
C LEU A 119 1.22 -18.33 13.17
N GLY A 120 0.89 -19.60 13.37
CA GLY A 120 1.15 -20.35 14.62
C GLY A 120 0.72 -19.64 15.92
N GLY A 121 -0.43 -18.99 15.96
CA GLY A 121 -0.88 -18.24 17.14
C GLY A 121 -0.30 -16.82 17.26
N ARG A 122 0.45 -16.36 16.27
CA ARG A 122 1.00 -15.00 16.19
C ARG A 122 -0.01 -14.04 15.57
N VAL A 123 0.21 -12.74 15.76
CA VAL A 123 -0.60 -11.69 15.12
C VAL A 123 -0.04 -11.37 13.74
N ALA A 124 -0.91 -11.30 12.75
CA ALA A 124 -0.58 -10.84 11.41
C ALA A 124 -1.52 -9.72 10.96
N LEU A 125 -0.99 -8.76 10.22
CA LEU A 125 -1.78 -7.80 9.47
C LEU A 125 -2.08 -8.40 8.10
N ARG A 126 -3.35 -8.41 7.71
CA ARG A 126 -3.79 -8.81 6.38
C ARG A 126 -4.13 -7.58 5.55
N LEU A 127 -3.45 -7.40 4.43
CA LEU A 127 -3.72 -6.34 3.46
C LEU A 127 -4.30 -6.94 2.17
N PRO A 128 -5.47 -6.46 1.69
CA PRO A 128 -6.15 -7.00 0.51
C PRO A 128 -5.51 -6.48 -0.79
N ILE A 129 -4.27 -6.85 -1.02
CA ILE A 129 -3.46 -6.36 -2.15
C ILE A 129 -4.12 -6.67 -3.50
N GLY A 130 -4.65 -7.87 -3.67
CA GLY A 130 -5.28 -8.29 -4.92
C GLY A 130 -6.49 -7.44 -5.27
N LEU A 131 -7.29 -7.07 -4.28
CA LEU A 131 -8.41 -6.15 -4.46
C LEU A 131 -7.92 -4.75 -4.87
N TRP A 132 -6.90 -4.24 -4.21
CA TRP A 132 -6.33 -2.93 -4.54
C TRP A 132 -5.74 -2.90 -5.95
N VAL A 133 -5.08 -3.96 -6.39
CA VAL A 133 -4.58 -4.09 -7.76
C VAL A 133 -5.73 -4.11 -8.76
N THR A 134 -6.80 -4.83 -8.47
CA THR A 134 -8.00 -4.89 -9.33
C THR A 134 -8.67 -3.52 -9.47
N GLU A 135 -8.70 -2.73 -8.41
CA GLU A 135 -9.32 -1.40 -8.38
C GLU A 135 -8.43 -0.28 -8.96
N LEU A 136 -7.15 -0.55 -9.22
CA LEU A 136 -6.18 0.47 -9.65
C LEU A 136 -6.62 1.29 -10.87
N PRO A 137 -7.09 0.68 -11.99
CA PRO A 137 -7.48 1.46 -13.16
C PRO A 137 -8.57 2.49 -12.85
N ASP A 138 -9.58 2.08 -12.09
CA ASP A 138 -10.69 2.96 -11.69
C ASP A 138 -10.24 4.02 -10.70
N ALA A 139 -9.39 3.67 -9.74
CA ALA A 139 -8.85 4.62 -8.77
C ALA A 139 -8.02 5.72 -9.43
N ILE A 140 -7.21 5.38 -10.42
CA ILE A 140 -6.41 6.32 -11.21
C ILE A 140 -7.31 7.19 -12.09
N ALA A 141 -8.28 6.58 -12.76
CA ALA A 141 -9.24 7.31 -13.61
C ALA A 141 -10.10 8.30 -12.82
N ASP A 142 -10.39 8.02 -11.55
CA ASP A 142 -11.21 8.87 -10.68
C ASP A 142 -10.44 10.05 -10.04
N VAL A 143 -9.13 10.13 -10.19
CA VAL A 143 -8.29 11.19 -9.58
C VAL A 143 -8.79 12.61 -9.87
N PRO A 144 -9.14 13.00 -11.12
CA PRO A 144 -9.64 14.33 -11.40
C PRO A 144 -10.95 14.66 -10.66
N ASN A 145 -11.85 13.69 -10.54
CA ASN A 145 -13.14 13.84 -9.87
C ASN A 145 -12.97 14.00 -8.37
N ARG A 146 -12.12 13.24 -7.74
CA ARG A 146 -11.80 13.34 -6.31
C ARG A 146 -11.19 14.70 -5.97
N ARG A 147 -10.33 15.23 -6.82
CA ARG A 147 -9.74 16.57 -6.66
C ARG A 147 -10.82 17.65 -6.69
N ARG A 148 -11.75 17.58 -7.64
CA ARG A 148 -12.88 18.53 -7.73
C ARG A 148 -13.76 18.49 -6.47
N ARG A 149 -14.06 17.31 -5.94
CA ARG A 149 -14.85 17.17 -4.70
C ARG A 149 -14.15 17.82 -3.51
N LYS A 150 -12.84 17.64 -3.34
CA LYS A 150 -12.06 18.28 -2.28
C LYS A 150 -12.10 19.81 -2.39
N THR A 151 -11.91 20.35 -3.58
CA THR A 151 -11.94 21.80 -3.80
C THR A 151 -13.31 22.39 -3.46
N ASN A 152 -14.39 21.71 -3.79
CA ASN A 152 -15.76 22.18 -3.48
C ASN A 152 -16.07 22.11 -1.98
N GLN A 153 -15.54 21.14 -1.26
CA GLN A 153 -15.71 21.02 0.20
C GLN A 153 -14.90 22.06 0.98
N SER A 154 -13.79 22.53 0.41
CA SER A 154 -12.92 23.54 1.03
C SER A 154 -13.36 24.97 0.77
N LYS A 155 -14.40 25.20 -0.03
CA LYS A 155 -14.92 26.53 -0.31
C LYS A 155 -15.84 26.94 0.83
N PRO A 156 -15.52 28.02 1.59
CA PRO A 156 -16.42 28.47 2.64
C PRO A 156 -17.75 28.86 2.04
N ALA A 157 -18.84 28.50 2.70
CA ALA A 157 -20.16 28.99 2.36
C ALA A 157 -20.17 30.54 2.49
N ALA A 158 -20.49 31.19 1.38
CA ALA A 158 -20.63 32.63 1.39
C ALA A 158 -21.88 33.05 2.20
#